data_1a7c13bc728aac155dab834790cf1f96
#
_entry.id   1a7c13bc728aac155dab834790cf1f96
#
_cell.length_a   1.000
_cell.length_b   1.000
_cell.length_c   1.000
_cell.angle_alpha   90.00
_cell.angle_beta   90.00
_cell.angle_gamma   90.00
#
_symmetry.space_group_name_H-M   'P 1'
#
loop_
_entity.id
_entity.type
_entity.pdbx_description
1 polymer ?
#
loop_
_entity_poly.entity_id
_entity_poly.type
_entity_poly.pdbx_seq_one_letter_code
_entity_poly.pdbx_strand_id
1 'polypeptide(L)'
;MYLNKINPFLAISIYLIFSFLTYNDVKSEEAKKISGIAKVTDGDTIKIDGKKIRFFGIDAPEKKQQCRKPWLTMSFISFSKDYPCGQISTDKLKKKINNKLIICEWTNKDRYKRYIAECFKDKTNINAWMVRNGYAVAYRKYSKKFVSQEIFAKKEKLGLWSGTFIMPWDYRKNN
;
A
#
# COMPACT_ATOMS: atom_id res chain seq x y z
N MET A 1 26.73 -53.96 36.52
CA MET A 1 26.56 -52.83 35.58
C MET A 1 25.16 -52.94 34.95
N TYR A 2 24.15 -52.28 35.57
CA TYR A 2 22.76 -52.36 35.13
C TYR A 2 22.48 -51.25 34.12
N LEU A 3 22.38 -51.61 32.84
CA LEU A 3 21.87 -50.72 31.80
C LEU A 3 20.34 -50.70 31.90
N ASN A 4 19.77 -49.63 32.47
CA ASN A 4 18.34 -49.38 32.44
C ASN A 4 17.88 -49.22 30.98
N LYS A 5 17.20 -50.22 30.45
CA LYS A 5 16.48 -50.13 29.15
C LYS A 5 15.33 -49.15 29.32
N ILE A 6 15.48 -47.94 28.78
CA ILE A 6 14.39 -46.99 28.70
C ILE A 6 13.30 -47.59 27.80
N ASN A 7 12.08 -47.71 28.36
CA ASN A 7 10.94 -48.26 27.64
C ASN A 7 10.60 -47.37 26.43
N PRO A 8 10.68 -47.90 25.20
CA PRO A 8 10.48 -47.09 23.98
C PRO A 8 9.12 -46.37 23.94
N PHE A 9 8.08 -46.93 24.58
CA PHE A 9 6.78 -46.29 24.70
C PHE A 9 6.78 -45.03 25.57
N LEU A 10 7.66 -44.98 26.60
CA LEU A 10 7.83 -43.79 27.43
C LEU A 10 8.53 -42.65 26.65
N ALA A 11 9.50 -42.95 25.81
CA ALA A 11 10.22 -42.00 24.98
C ALA A 11 9.29 -41.37 23.92
N ILE A 12 8.43 -42.16 23.29
CA ILE A 12 7.42 -41.69 22.32
C ILE A 12 6.41 -40.77 22.97
N SER A 13 5.94 -41.13 24.18
CA SER A 13 4.97 -40.30 24.94
C SER A 13 5.55 -38.91 25.30
N ILE A 14 6.83 -38.88 25.72
CA ILE A 14 7.51 -37.62 26.05
C ILE A 14 7.71 -36.75 24.79
N TYR A 15 8.03 -37.36 23.65
CA TYR A 15 8.21 -36.63 22.39
C TYR A 15 6.91 -36.00 21.89
N LEU A 16 5.77 -36.68 22.04
CA LEU A 16 4.44 -36.17 21.69
C LEU A 16 4.00 -35.02 22.61
N ILE A 17 4.31 -35.10 23.91
CA ILE A 17 3.99 -34.03 24.86
C ILE A 17 4.86 -32.79 24.58
N PHE A 18 6.14 -32.96 24.21
CA PHE A 18 7.03 -31.83 23.89
C PHE A 18 6.68 -31.14 22.57
N SER A 19 6.15 -31.87 21.59
CA SER A 19 5.68 -31.27 20.32
C SER A 19 4.39 -30.46 20.48
N PHE A 20 3.56 -30.74 21.48
CA PHE A 20 2.38 -29.95 21.82
C PHE A 20 2.70 -28.63 22.54
N LEU A 21 3.83 -28.54 23.24
CA LEU A 21 4.22 -27.35 24.01
C LEU A 21 4.89 -26.26 23.14
N THR A 22 5.24 -26.56 21.88
CA THR A 22 5.84 -25.58 20.96
C THR A 22 4.86 -25.00 19.95
N TYR A 23 3.56 -25.28 20.09
CA TYR A 23 2.54 -24.55 19.33
C TYR A 23 2.44 -23.13 19.93
N ASN A 24 3.42 -22.31 19.61
CA ASN A 24 3.35 -20.88 19.88
C ASN A 24 2.17 -20.37 19.08
N ASP A 25 1.07 -20.03 19.74
CA ASP A 25 0.03 -19.18 19.19
C ASP A 25 0.70 -17.89 18.68
N VAL A 26 1.01 -17.85 17.40
CA VAL A 26 1.29 -16.59 16.71
C VAL A 26 -0.04 -15.85 16.72
N LYS A 27 -0.26 -15.12 17.83
CA LYS A 27 -1.40 -14.23 17.98
C LYS A 27 -1.29 -13.19 16.86
N SER A 28 -1.94 -13.46 15.74
CA SER A 28 -2.13 -12.49 14.68
C SER A 28 -2.80 -11.27 15.33
N GLU A 29 -2.08 -10.17 15.43
CA GLU A 29 -2.65 -8.93 15.94
C GLU A 29 -3.82 -8.55 15.01
N GLU A 30 -5.04 -8.68 15.53
CA GLU A 30 -6.24 -8.43 14.75
C GLU A 30 -6.25 -6.98 14.28
N ALA A 31 -6.25 -6.77 12.98
CA ALA A 31 -6.19 -5.44 12.39
C ALA A 31 -7.41 -4.62 12.82
N LYS A 32 -7.17 -3.51 13.50
CA LYS A 32 -8.22 -2.59 13.93
C LYS A 32 -8.85 -1.92 12.73
N LYS A 33 -10.17 -1.69 12.75
CA LYS A 33 -10.91 -1.14 11.60
C LYS A 33 -11.39 0.29 11.86
N ILE A 34 -11.35 1.10 10.82
CA ILE A 34 -12.00 2.42 10.74
C ILE A 34 -12.85 2.38 9.48
N SER A 35 -14.15 2.67 9.60
CA SER A 35 -15.07 2.66 8.47
C SER A 35 -15.93 3.93 8.45
N GLY A 36 -16.31 4.37 7.26
CA GLY A 36 -17.17 5.55 7.08
C GLY A 36 -17.06 6.13 5.68
N ILE A 37 -17.74 7.26 5.47
CA ILE A 37 -17.63 8.04 4.24
C ILE A 37 -16.32 8.83 4.28
N ALA A 38 -15.46 8.60 3.30
CA ALA A 38 -14.13 9.18 3.28
C ALA A 38 -14.09 10.51 2.52
N LYS A 39 -13.41 11.52 3.10
CA LYS A 39 -13.01 12.75 2.42
C LYS A 39 -11.55 12.64 1.98
N VAL A 40 -11.30 12.73 0.67
CA VAL A 40 -9.94 12.66 0.10
C VAL A 40 -9.18 13.94 0.37
N THR A 41 -7.95 13.81 0.90
CA THR A 41 -7.01 14.92 1.11
C THR A 41 -6.06 15.04 -0.10
N ASP A 42 -5.42 13.94 -0.47
CA ASP A 42 -4.49 13.79 -1.60
C ASP A 42 -4.55 12.35 -2.16
N GLY A 43 -3.62 11.99 -3.05
CA GLY A 43 -3.65 10.70 -3.75
C GLY A 43 -3.43 9.46 -2.88
N ASP A 44 -3.05 9.60 -1.60
CA ASP A 44 -2.81 8.48 -0.69
C ASP A 44 -3.22 8.76 0.76
N THR A 45 -3.97 9.83 0.97
CA THR A 45 -4.44 10.23 2.30
C THR A 45 -5.92 10.59 2.26
N ILE A 46 -6.68 9.99 3.17
CA ILE A 46 -8.12 10.27 3.35
C ILE A 46 -8.42 10.63 4.80
N LYS A 47 -9.64 11.15 5.04
CA LYS A 47 -10.20 11.34 6.38
C LYS A 47 -11.53 10.61 6.49
N ILE A 48 -11.72 9.89 7.60
CA ILE A 48 -13.00 9.28 8.01
C ILE A 48 -13.27 9.75 9.43
N ASP A 49 -14.38 10.41 9.67
CA ASP A 49 -14.79 10.93 10.99
C ASP A 49 -13.65 11.69 11.72
N GLY A 50 -13.00 12.62 10.99
CA GLY A 50 -11.89 13.42 11.49
C GLY A 50 -10.54 12.69 11.58
N LYS A 51 -10.51 11.37 11.52
CA LYS A 51 -9.29 10.56 11.58
C LYS A 51 -8.55 10.62 10.25
N LYS A 52 -7.28 11.05 10.27
CA LYS A 52 -6.41 11.03 9.07
C LYS A 52 -5.86 9.62 8.85
N ILE A 53 -6.00 9.11 7.65
CA ILE A 53 -5.58 7.76 7.25
C ILE A 53 -4.63 7.90 6.06
N ARG A 54 -3.40 7.41 6.23
CA ARG A 54 -2.38 7.30 5.17
C ARG A 54 -2.40 5.88 4.63
N PHE A 55 -2.46 5.73 3.34
CA PHE A 55 -2.46 4.42 2.70
C PHE A 55 -1.11 3.72 2.89
N PHE A 56 -1.16 2.51 3.43
CA PHE A 56 0.00 1.67 3.66
C PHE A 56 0.68 1.26 2.34
N GLY A 57 2.02 1.28 2.32
CA GLY A 57 2.83 0.68 1.27
C GLY A 57 2.81 1.37 -0.08
N ILE A 58 2.17 2.53 -0.20
CA ILE A 58 2.14 3.33 -1.44
C ILE A 58 2.55 4.78 -1.18
N ASP A 59 2.93 5.48 -2.25
CA ASP A 59 3.22 6.91 -2.23
C ASP A 59 2.65 7.56 -3.49
N ALA A 60 1.82 8.58 -3.34
CA ALA A 60 1.23 9.31 -4.45
C ALA A 60 1.94 10.65 -4.65
N PRO A 61 1.93 11.19 -5.88
CA PRO A 61 2.41 12.54 -6.11
C PRO A 61 1.71 13.55 -5.22
N GLU A 62 2.49 14.51 -4.72
CA GLU A 62 1.94 15.64 -3.97
C GLU A 62 0.92 16.40 -4.81
N LYS A 63 -0.14 16.92 -4.21
CA LYS A 63 -1.26 17.55 -4.94
C LYS A 63 -0.81 18.61 -5.95
N LYS A 64 0.25 19.37 -5.65
CA LYS A 64 0.82 20.40 -6.53
C LYS A 64 1.88 19.86 -7.49
N GLN A 65 2.24 18.59 -7.40
CA GLN A 65 3.31 18.02 -8.20
C GLN A 65 2.92 18.00 -9.69
N GLN A 66 3.85 18.47 -10.52
CA GLN A 66 3.78 18.39 -11.97
C GLN A 66 4.62 17.21 -12.46
N CYS A 67 4.17 16.58 -13.51
CA CYS A 67 4.87 15.52 -14.23
C CYS A 67 4.88 15.86 -15.72
N ARG A 68 5.71 15.19 -16.50
CA ARG A 68 5.87 15.44 -17.93
C ARG A 68 5.48 14.22 -18.74
N LYS A 69 4.75 14.41 -19.83
CA LYS A 69 4.42 13.33 -20.75
C LYS A 69 4.63 13.71 -22.20
N PRO A 70 4.94 12.76 -23.10
CA PRO A 70 4.94 13.00 -24.52
C PRO A 70 3.57 13.53 -24.98
N TRP A 71 3.61 14.55 -25.81
CA TRP A 71 2.41 15.18 -26.37
C TRP A 71 2.33 15.02 -27.89
N LEU A 72 3.48 15.18 -28.57
CA LEU A 72 3.58 15.03 -30.01
C LEU A 72 4.92 14.37 -30.33
N THR A 73 4.93 13.38 -31.20
CA THR A 73 6.14 12.75 -31.73
C THR A 73 6.10 12.86 -33.26
N MET A 74 7.08 13.55 -33.81
CA MET A 74 7.28 13.68 -35.26
C MET A 74 8.65 13.12 -35.60
N SER A 75 8.69 12.00 -36.34
CA SER A 75 9.93 11.31 -36.71
C SER A 75 10.83 11.06 -35.49
N PHE A 76 11.94 11.78 -35.35
CA PHE A 76 12.93 11.63 -34.27
C PHE A 76 12.77 12.65 -33.15
N ILE A 77 11.79 13.57 -33.23
CA ILE A 77 11.58 14.65 -32.26
C ILE A 77 10.33 14.37 -31.47
N SER A 78 10.46 14.32 -30.14
CA SER A 78 9.34 14.17 -29.23
C SER A 78 9.17 15.44 -28.38
N PHE A 79 8.02 16.06 -28.51
CA PHE A 79 7.62 17.19 -27.66
C PHE A 79 6.90 16.68 -26.42
N SER A 80 7.25 17.21 -25.27
CA SER A 80 6.64 16.86 -23.99
C SER A 80 5.93 18.06 -23.40
N LYS A 81 4.85 17.81 -22.65
CA LYS A 81 4.16 18.84 -21.87
C LYS A 81 4.03 18.44 -20.42
N ASP A 82 4.01 19.45 -19.57
CA ASP A 82 3.74 19.26 -18.16
C ASP A 82 2.25 19.04 -17.91
N TYR A 83 1.92 18.25 -16.87
CA TYR A 83 0.54 17.99 -16.47
C TYR A 83 0.45 17.80 -14.93
N PRO A 84 -0.68 18.17 -14.31
CA PRO A 84 -0.83 18.16 -12.85
C PRO A 84 -1.07 16.74 -12.32
N CYS A 85 -0.03 15.90 -12.29
CA CYS A 85 -0.16 14.50 -11.93
C CYS A 85 -0.64 14.28 -10.49
N GLY A 86 -0.26 15.15 -9.56
CA GLY A 86 -0.72 15.09 -8.18
C GLY A 86 -2.22 15.39 -8.03
N GLN A 87 -2.71 16.41 -8.76
CA GLN A 87 -4.13 16.70 -8.81
C GLN A 87 -4.91 15.55 -9.45
N ILE A 88 -4.40 14.99 -10.56
CA ILE A 88 -5.01 13.85 -11.24
C ILE A 88 -5.09 12.64 -10.30
N SER A 89 -4.01 12.31 -9.57
CA SER A 89 -4.01 11.23 -8.59
C SER A 89 -5.12 11.44 -7.55
N THR A 90 -5.21 12.64 -6.98
CA THR A 90 -6.23 13.01 -5.99
C THR A 90 -7.65 12.85 -6.56
N ASP A 91 -7.90 13.32 -7.78
CA ASP A 91 -9.23 13.27 -8.39
C ASP A 91 -9.63 11.85 -8.79
N LYS A 92 -8.66 11.03 -9.22
CA LYS A 92 -8.90 9.61 -9.48
C LYS A 92 -9.27 8.85 -8.22
N LEU A 93 -8.62 9.16 -7.09
CA LEU A 93 -8.99 8.59 -5.79
C LEU A 93 -10.40 9.03 -5.37
N LYS A 94 -10.74 10.33 -5.51
CA LYS A 94 -12.11 10.83 -5.25
C LYS A 94 -13.15 10.08 -6.08
N LYS A 95 -12.90 9.94 -7.39
CA LYS A 95 -13.80 9.20 -8.29
C LYS A 95 -13.91 7.72 -7.91
N LYS A 96 -12.82 7.08 -7.49
CA LYS A 96 -12.83 5.67 -7.05
C LYS A 96 -13.68 5.49 -5.79
N ILE A 97 -13.52 6.37 -4.80
CA ILE A 97 -14.27 6.34 -3.54
C ILE A 97 -15.75 6.66 -3.77
N ASN A 98 -16.04 7.74 -4.51
CA ASN A 98 -17.39 8.14 -4.94
C ASN A 98 -18.42 8.15 -3.80
N ASN A 99 -18.10 8.77 -2.66
CA ASN A 99 -18.97 8.87 -1.48
C ASN A 99 -19.55 7.53 -0.98
N LYS A 100 -18.85 6.42 -1.22
CA LYS A 100 -19.23 5.09 -0.73
C LYS A 100 -18.52 4.79 0.59
N LEU A 101 -19.08 3.84 1.33
CA LEU A 101 -18.46 3.32 2.54
C LEU A 101 -17.07 2.78 2.25
N ILE A 102 -16.07 3.25 3.00
CA ILE A 102 -14.70 2.77 2.96
C ILE A 102 -14.39 2.11 4.29
N ILE A 103 -13.75 0.94 4.23
CA ILE A 103 -13.27 0.21 5.40
C ILE A 103 -11.74 0.21 5.32
N CYS A 104 -11.08 0.71 6.36
CA CYS A 104 -9.62 0.76 6.46
C CYS A 104 -9.16 -0.12 7.62
N GLU A 105 -8.28 -1.08 7.33
CA GLU A 105 -7.62 -1.95 8.29
C GLU A 105 -6.24 -1.36 8.63
N TRP A 106 -6.00 -1.08 9.91
CA TRP A 106 -4.78 -0.42 10.36
C TRP A 106 -4.14 -1.14 11.54
N THR A 107 -2.83 -1.04 11.66
CA THR A 107 -2.06 -1.64 12.77
C THR A 107 -1.37 -0.59 13.62
N ASN A 108 -0.85 0.47 13.01
CA ASN A 108 -0.06 1.50 13.69
C ASN A 108 -0.40 2.90 13.20
N LYS A 109 0.20 3.91 13.85
CA LYS A 109 0.19 5.31 13.43
C LYS A 109 1.60 5.77 13.10
N ASP A 110 1.71 6.71 12.17
CA ASP A 110 2.98 7.39 11.91
C ASP A 110 3.28 8.51 12.92
N ARG A 111 4.46 9.14 12.77
CA ARG A 111 4.90 10.26 13.60
C ARG A 111 3.96 11.48 13.57
N TYR A 112 3.13 11.59 12.54
CA TYR A 112 2.12 12.64 12.37
C TYR A 112 0.74 12.21 12.89
N LYS A 113 0.67 11.11 13.64
CA LYS A 113 -0.55 10.53 14.22
C LYS A 113 -1.59 10.08 13.18
N ARG A 114 -1.18 9.89 11.89
CA ARG A 114 -2.05 9.31 10.86
C ARG A 114 -2.10 7.80 11.03
N TYR A 115 -3.28 7.21 10.85
CA TYR A 115 -3.46 5.77 10.82
C TYR A 115 -2.87 5.21 9.52
N ILE A 116 -1.94 4.27 9.61
CA ILE A 116 -1.36 3.60 8.46
C ILE A 116 -2.22 2.39 8.14
N ALA A 117 -2.90 2.41 6.98
CA ALA A 117 -3.95 1.43 6.69
C ALA A 117 -3.99 0.95 5.25
N GLU A 118 -4.51 -0.26 5.06
CA GLU A 118 -5.08 -0.70 3.79
C GLU A 118 -6.56 -0.41 3.78
N CYS A 119 -7.04 0.24 2.72
CA CYS A 119 -8.42 0.67 2.62
C CYS A 119 -9.13 -0.03 1.47
N PHE A 120 -10.38 -0.37 1.73
CA PHE A 120 -11.21 -1.14 0.82
C PHE A 120 -12.52 -0.41 0.53
N LYS A 121 -12.92 -0.47 -0.74
CA LYS A 121 -14.27 -0.17 -1.19
C LYS A 121 -14.87 -1.47 -1.68
N ASP A 122 -15.91 -1.95 -1.02
CA ASP A 122 -16.44 -3.28 -1.25
C ASP A 122 -15.28 -4.32 -1.12
N LYS A 123 -15.06 -5.15 -2.14
CA LYS A 123 -13.95 -6.11 -2.19
C LYS A 123 -12.66 -5.54 -2.83
N THR A 124 -12.66 -4.27 -3.27
CA THR A 124 -11.50 -3.67 -3.95
C THR A 124 -10.54 -3.03 -2.96
N ASN A 125 -9.29 -3.52 -2.90
CA ASN A 125 -8.20 -2.84 -2.21
C ASN A 125 -7.83 -1.54 -2.96
N ILE A 126 -8.07 -0.39 -2.35
CA ILE A 126 -7.86 0.93 -2.96
C ILE A 126 -6.36 1.22 -3.13
N ASN A 127 -5.52 0.81 -2.17
CA ASN A 127 -4.07 0.98 -2.24
C ASN A 127 -3.51 0.28 -3.49
N ALA A 128 -3.88 -0.99 -3.69
CA ALA A 128 -3.49 -1.76 -4.86
C ALA A 128 -4.02 -1.16 -6.16
N TRP A 129 -5.26 -0.67 -6.15
CA TRP A 129 -5.88 -0.04 -7.30
C TRP A 129 -5.15 1.25 -7.71
N MET A 130 -4.75 2.09 -6.76
CA MET A 130 -4.00 3.32 -7.04
C MET A 130 -2.66 3.01 -7.72
N VAL A 131 -1.90 2.02 -7.23
CA VAL A 131 -0.62 1.63 -7.82
C VAL A 131 -0.81 0.98 -9.18
N ARG A 132 -1.76 0.04 -9.31
CA ARG A 132 -2.02 -0.69 -10.55
C ARG A 132 -2.40 0.23 -11.72
N ASN A 133 -3.07 1.35 -11.44
CA ASN A 133 -3.46 2.34 -12.45
C ASN A 133 -2.41 3.46 -12.62
N GLY A 134 -1.28 3.39 -11.95
CA GLY A 134 -0.21 4.38 -12.02
C GLY A 134 -0.56 5.72 -11.39
N TYR A 135 -1.51 5.78 -10.46
CA TYR A 135 -1.84 7.01 -9.71
C TYR A 135 -1.02 7.16 -8.43
N ALA A 136 -0.35 6.10 -8.01
CA ALA A 136 0.64 6.07 -6.95
C ALA A 136 1.75 5.09 -7.32
N VAL A 137 2.86 5.13 -6.58
CA VAL A 137 3.98 4.19 -6.69
C VAL A 137 4.03 3.26 -5.49
N ALA A 138 4.61 2.07 -5.64
CA ALA A 138 4.87 1.18 -4.51
C ALA A 138 6.00 1.77 -3.64
N TYR A 139 5.73 2.00 -2.36
CA TYR A 139 6.71 2.58 -1.45
C TYR A 139 7.56 1.48 -0.80
N ARG A 140 8.55 1.00 -1.54
CA ARG A 140 9.38 -0.17 -1.20
C ARG A 140 10.13 -0.05 0.12
N LYS A 141 10.39 1.17 0.59
CA LYS A 141 11.01 1.41 1.90
C LYS A 141 10.18 0.84 3.05
N TYR A 142 8.86 0.81 2.90
CA TYR A 142 7.93 0.33 3.94
C TYR A 142 7.29 -1.00 3.62
N SER A 143 7.09 -1.33 2.33
CA SER A 143 6.47 -2.59 1.93
C SER A 143 6.74 -2.94 0.47
N LYS A 144 6.89 -4.24 0.19
CA LYS A 144 6.97 -4.78 -1.17
C LYS A 144 5.60 -5.26 -1.70
N LYS A 145 4.53 -5.14 -0.90
CA LYS A 145 3.21 -5.72 -1.17
C LYS A 145 2.62 -5.32 -2.52
N PHE A 146 2.84 -4.07 -2.96
CA PHE A 146 2.25 -3.53 -4.18
C PHE A 146 3.22 -3.43 -5.36
N VAL A 147 4.38 -4.11 -5.28
CA VAL A 147 5.39 -4.06 -6.36
C VAL A 147 4.88 -4.69 -7.66
N SER A 148 4.11 -5.79 -7.59
CA SER A 148 3.52 -6.43 -8.77
C SER A 148 2.54 -5.51 -9.51
N GLN A 149 1.73 -4.74 -8.77
CA GLN A 149 0.83 -3.73 -9.31
C GLN A 149 1.60 -2.61 -10.02
N GLU A 150 2.72 -2.18 -9.46
CA GLU A 150 3.58 -1.17 -10.09
C GLU A 150 4.26 -1.69 -11.35
N ILE A 151 4.75 -2.94 -11.35
CA ILE A 151 5.33 -3.58 -12.53
C ILE A 151 4.30 -3.63 -13.65
N PHE A 152 3.06 -3.99 -13.33
CA PHE A 152 1.96 -3.95 -14.30
C PHE A 152 1.73 -2.53 -14.85
N ALA A 153 1.61 -1.52 -13.98
CA ALA A 153 1.40 -0.15 -14.41
C ALA A 153 2.53 0.40 -15.30
N LYS A 154 3.78 0.02 -15.00
CA LYS A 154 4.96 0.34 -15.83
C LYS A 154 4.88 -0.29 -17.21
N LYS A 155 4.58 -1.60 -17.27
CA LYS A 155 4.47 -2.35 -18.53
C LYS A 155 3.41 -1.74 -19.42
N GLU A 156 2.26 -1.42 -18.86
CA GLU A 156 1.12 -0.86 -19.58
C GLU A 156 1.18 0.68 -19.74
N LYS A 157 2.27 1.32 -19.28
CA LYS A 157 2.48 2.78 -19.35
C LYS A 157 1.31 3.59 -18.77
N LEU A 158 0.73 3.14 -17.65
CA LEU A 158 -0.44 3.74 -17.03
C LEU A 158 -0.09 4.94 -16.12
N GLY A 159 -0.95 5.95 -16.12
CA GLY A 159 -0.85 7.11 -15.22
C GLY A 159 0.53 7.78 -15.26
N LEU A 160 1.24 7.80 -14.15
CA LEU A 160 2.61 8.34 -14.01
C LEU A 160 3.58 7.71 -15.00
N TRP A 161 3.43 6.42 -15.29
CA TRP A 161 4.33 5.64 -16.15
C TRP A 161 4.12 5.91 -17.64
N SER A 162 3.14 6.74 -18.01
CA SER A 162 2.99 7.24 -19.40
C SER A 162 3.97 8.34 -19.76
N GLY A 163 4.79 8.81 -18.81
CA GLY A 163 5.76 9.87 -19.00
C GLY A 163 6.90 9.81 -17.99
N THR A 164 7.44 10.98 -17.64
CA THR A 164 8.52 11.13 -16.65
C THR A 164 8.01 11.91 -15.43
N PHE A 165 8.51 11.57 -14.27
CA PHE A 165 8.16 12.23 -13.01
C PHE A 165 9.27 12.05 -11.98
N ILE A 166 9.31 12.97 -11.02
CA ILE A 166 10.13 12.85 -9.82
C ILE A 166 9.36 11.95 -8.85
N MET A 167 10.04 11.00 -8.21
CA MET A 167 9.40 10.16 -7.20
C MET A 167 8.79 11.01 -6.09
N PRO A 168 7.57 10.70 -5.60
CA PRO A 168 6.89 11.56 -4.63
C PRO A 168 7.72 11.87 -3.39
N TRP A 169 8.47 10.89 -2.86
CA TRP A 169 9.37 11.07 -1.71
C TRP A 169 10.57 11.99 -2.02
N ASP A 170 11.08 12.01 -3.26
CA ASP A 170 12.15 12.90 -3.66
C ASP A 170 11.63 14.31 -3.95
N TYR A 171 10.43 14.41 -4.51
CA TYR A 171 9.74 15.70 -4.67
C TYR A 171 9.57 16.42 -3.33
N ARG A 172 9.13 15.70 -2.27
CA ARG A 172 8.97 16.27 -0.92
C ARG A 172 10.29 16.72 -0.25
N LYS A 173 11.43 16.15 -0.64
CA LYS A 173 12.73 16.59 -0.09
C LYS A 173 13.19 17.90 -0.69
N ASN A 174 12.78 18.18 -1.93
CA ASN A 174 13.26 19.31 -2.73
C ASN A 174 12.30 20.50 -2.70
N ASN A 175 11.16 20.38 -2.02
CA ASN A 175 10.11 21.39 -1.84
C ASN A 175 9.58 21.35 -0.38
#